data_5e3a2942bf0221f02c8e6cec1d3f43cd
#
_entry.id   5e3a2942bf0221f02c8e6cec1d3f43cd
#
_cell.length_a   1.000
_cell.length_b   1.000
_cell.length_c   1.000
_cell.angle_alpha   90.00
_cell.angle_beta   90.00
_cell.angle_gamma   90.00
#
_symmetry.space_group_name_H-M   'P 1'
#
loop_
_entity.id
_entity.type
_entity.pdbx_description
1 polymer ?
#
loop_
_entity_poly.entity_id
_entity_poly.type
_entity_poly.pdbx_seq_one_letter_code
_entity_poly.pdbx_strand_id
1 'polypeptide(L)'
;LKKGHRDYVVIATARLANDQIVILGVLPDRQKDSVVEFLRSIPHRLRKTIHTVCCDMYEGFTEAVREELKTARMVIDRFHVAEHYRQAADDLRKQELKRLKSELSEKAYKQLKGSMWAFRKKSDDLKPEERRTLRLFFSYSPQSKQAYDLQKQLTNIFEQNISKVIAKVKIRAWIKRVEKSGLTCFDDFLKTLNHWWEEITNYFVCRYNSGFVEGLN
;
A
#
# COMPACT_ATOMS: atom_id res chain seq x y z
N LEU A 1 -0.49 22.20 -8.39
CA LEU A 1 -0.14 20.86 -8.87
C LEU A 1 -1.02 20.50 -10.07
N LYS A 2 -0.42 20.30 -11.25
CA LYS A 2 -1.15 19.91 -12.45
C LYS A 2 -1.75 18.52 -12.27
N LYS A 3 -3.07 18.37 -12.43
CA LYS A 3 -3.76 17.08 -12.50
C LYS A 3 -3.43 16.44 -13.86
N GLY A 4 -2.50 15.48 -13.86
CA GLY A 4 -2.20 14.69 -15.05
C GLY A 4 -1.11 13.65 -14.76
N HIS A 5 -1.29 12.43 -15.22
CA HIS A 5 -0.40 11.27 -14.99
C HIS A 5 1.00 11.37 -15.65
N ARG A 6 1.46 12.53 -16.10
CA ARG A 6 2.71 12.69 -16.84
C ARG A 6 3.77 13.55 -16.15
N ASP A 7 3.40 14.40 -15.19
CA ASP A 7 4.34 15.27 -14.49
C ASP A 7 4.52 14.77 -13.05
N TYR A 8 5.48 13.88 -12.84
CA TYR A 8 5.86 13.41 -11.52
C TYR A 8 7.01 14.25 -11.01
N VAL A 9 6.92 14.69 -9.76
CA VAL A 9 8.01 15.29 -9.01
C VAL A 9 8.41 14.30 -7.93
N VAL A 10 9.69 13.97 -7.83
CA VAL A 10 10.22 13.10 -6.78
C VAL A 10 10.87 13.96 -5.72
N ILE A 11 10.39 13.85 -4.49
CA ILE A 11 10.98 14.51 -3.33
C ILE A 11 11.86 13.49 -2.62
N ALA A 12 13.16 13.69 -2.63
CA ALA A 12 14.11 12.87 -1.91
C ALA A 12 14.35 13.46 -0.51
N THR A 13 14.10 12.66 0.53
CA THR A 13 14.29 13.04 1.92
C THR A 13 15.25 12.10 2.63
N ALA A 14 15.91 12.56 3.69
CA ALA A 14 16.65 11.71 4.60
C ALA A 14 16.14 11.88 6.03
N ARG A 15 16.05 10.74 6.74
CA ARG A 15 15.87 10.72 8.18
C ARG A 15 17.24 10.58 8.83
N LEU A 16 17.63 11.56 9.62
CA LEU A 16 18.91 11.59 10.34
C LEU A 16 18.84 10.76 11.63
N ALA A 17 20.00 10.52 12.26
CA ALA A 17 20.10 9.74 13.49
C ALA A 17 19.30 10.33 14.68
N ASN A 18 19.02 11.62 14.66
CA ASN A 18 18.20 12.31 15.67
C ASN A 18 16.70 12.36 15.27
N ASP A 19 16.26 11.51 14.35
CA ASP A 19 14.91 11.47 13.77
C ASP A 19 14.47 12.72 12.99
N GLN A 20 15.36 13.71 12.82
CA GLN A 20 15.09 14.86 11.98
C GLN A 20 14.97 14.43 10.51
N ILE A 21 13.96 14.94 9.82
CA ILE A 21 13.78 14.74 8.39
C ILE A 21 14.23 15.98 7.64
N VAL A 22 15.07 15.78 6.64
CA VAL A 22 15.57 16.84 5.77
C VAL A 22 15.25 16.52 4.30
N ILE A 23 14.94 17.53 3.52
CA ILE A 23 14.80 17.41 2.07
C ILE A 23 16.20 17.45 1.47
N LEU A 24 16.57 16.38 0.77
CA LEU A 24 17.87 16.30 0.06
C LEU A 24 17.79 16.89 -1.35
N GLY A 25 16.63 16.81 -1.98
CA GLY A 25 16.43 17.33 -3.33
C GLY A 25 15.03 17.06 -3.85
N VAL A 26 14.73 17.74 -4.96
CA VAL A 26 13.50 17.59 -5.73
C VAL A 26 13.91 17.28 -7.16
N LEU A 27 13.51 16.10 -7.66
CA LEU A 27 13.82 15.66 -9.01
C LEU A 27 12.65 16.00 -9.94
N PRO A 28 12.95 16.41 -11.19
CA PRO A 28 11.91 16.83 -12.15
C PRO A 28 11.02 15.69 -12.62
N ASP A 29 11.52 14.45 -12.53
CA ASP A 29 10.83 13.25 -12.96
C ASP A 29 11.25 12.04 -12.12
N ARG A 30 10.65 10.89 -12.43
CA ARG A 30 10.95 9.61 -11.77
C ARG A 30 11.81 8.66 -12.61
N GLN A 31 12.43 9.15 -13.68
CA GLN A 31 13.27 8.31 -14.54
C GLN A 31 14.48 7.77 -13.76
N LYS A 32 14.89 6.54 -14.10
CA LYS A 32 16.04 5.91 -13.46
C LYS A 32 17.28 6.80 -13.50
N ASP A 33 17.56 7.39 -14.67
CA ASP A 33 18.76 8.20 -14.87
C ASP A 33 18.78 9.45 -13.99
N SER A 34 17.62 10.13 -13.84
CA SER A 34 17.47 11.28 -12.93
C SER A 34 17.74 10.89 -11.47
N VAL A 35 17.28 9.70 -11.07
CA VAL A 35 17.52 9.18 -9.71
C VAL A 35 18.98 8.78 -9.51
N VAL A 36 19.61 8.15 -10.50
CA VAL A 36 21.04 7.79 -10.48
C VAL A 36 21.90 9.05 -10.37
N GLU A 37 21.65 10.07 -11.19
CA GLU A 37 22.35 11.35 -11.15
C GLU A 37 22.22 12.01 -9.78
N PHE A 38 21.01 12.06 -9.24
CA PHE A 38 20.77 12.57 -7.89
C PHE A 38 21.55 11.78 -6.83
N LEU A 39 21.51 10.45 -6.85
CA LEU A 39 22.23 9.63 -5.89
C LEU A 39 23.76 9.83 -6.01
N ARG A 40 24.29 10.02 -7.23
CA ARG A 40 25.71 10.34 -7.46
C ARG A 40 26.10 11.70 -6.95
N SER A 41 25.20 12.69 -6.95
CA SER A 41 25.45 14.03 -6.41
C SER A 41 25.66 14.03 -4.89
N ILE A 42 25.18 13.00 -4.18
CA ILE A 42 25.42 12.85 -2.74
C ILE A 42 26.90 12.49 -2.53
N PRO A 43 27.65 13.23 -1.68
CA PRO A 43 29.05 12.93 -1.42
C PRO A 43 29.27 11.46 -1.02
N HIS A 44 30.29 10.82 -1.59
CA HIS A 44 30.54 9.38 -1.40
C HIS A 44 30.61 8.95 0.06
N ARG A 45 31.17 9.80 0.96
CA ARG A 45 31.22 9.53 2.39
C ARG A 45 29.80 9.41 3.00
N LEU A 46 28.86 10.27 2.55
CA LEU A 46 27.47 10.26 3.03
C LEU A 46 26.70 9.09 2.41
N ARG A 47 26.93 8.76 1.13
CA ARG A 47 26.30 7.58 0.50
C ARG A 47 26.57 6.28 1.29
N LYS A 48 27.78 6.13 1.85
CA LYS A 48 28.14 4.96 2.68
C LYS A 48 27.35 4.88 4.00
N THR A 49 26.78 5.95 4.47
CA THR A 49 25.95 5.98 5.70
C THR A 49 24.49 5.69 5.44
N ILE A 50 24.09 5.56 4.18
CA ILE A 50 22.70 5.23 3.81
C ILE A 50 22.50 3.72 3.98
N HIS A 51 21.77 3.32 5.00
CA HIS A 51 21.54 1.91 5.32
C HIS A 51 20.20 1.38 4.79
N THR A 52 19.24 2.28 4.54
CA THR A 52 17.89 1.92 4.09
C THR A 52 17.36 2.99 3.16
N VAL A 53 16.72 2.56 2.07
CA VAL A 53 15.95 3.42 1.17
C VAL A 53 14.51 2.93 1.15
N CYS A 54 13.56 3.83 1.40
CA CYS A 54 12.14 3.58 1.31
C CYS A 54 11.58 4.33 0.09
N CYS A 55 10.89 3.63 -0.78
CA CYS A 55 10.30 4.22 -2.00
C CYS A 55 9.05 3.46 -2.44
N ASP A 56 8.39 3.99 -3.48
CA ASP A 56 7.26 3.37 -4.16
C ASP A 56 7.68 2.12 -4.94
N MET A 57 6.69 1.31 -5.33
CA MET A 57 6.86 0.15 -6.19
C MET A 57 7.11 0.58 -7.65
N TYR A 58 8.30 1.11 -7.92
CA TYR A 58 8.71 1.53 -9.25
C TYR A 58 10.14 1.04 -9.54
N GLU A 59 10.29 0.29 -10.65
CA GLU A 59 11.57 -0.36 -11.01
C GLU A 59 12.72 0.64 -11.14
N GLY A 60 12.48 1.80 -11.74
CA GLY A 60 13.50 2.83 -11.89
C GLY A 60 14.15 3.25 -10.57
N PHE A 61 13.39 3.30 -9.48
CA PHE A 61 13.94 3.61 -8.15
C PHE A 61 14.80 2.46 -7.63
N THR A 62 14.30 1.24 -7.71
CA THR A 62 15.02 0.09 -7.17
C THR A 62 16.29 -0.22 -7.94
N GLU A 63 16.27 -0.09 -9.25
CA GLU A 63 17.46 -0.25 -10.08
C GLU A 63 18.51 0.82 -9.77
N ALA A 64 18.13 2.10 -9.70
CA ALA A 64 19.02 3.19 -9.35
C ALA A 64 19.67 2.98 -7.97
N VAL A 65 18.88 2.57 -6.99
CA VAL A 65 19.39 2.31 -5.64
C VAL A 65 20.31 1.09 -5.60
N ARG A 66 19.97 0.00 -6.29
CA ARG A 66 20.85 -1.19 -6.38
C ARG A 66 22.18 -0.88 -7.07
N GLU A 67 22.18 0.04 -8.04
CA GLU A 67 23.38 0.48 -8.76
C GLU A 67 24.28 1.33 -7.87
N GLU A 68 23.72 2.36 -7.20
CA GLU A 68 24.48 3.41 -6.51
C GLU A 68 24.65 3.18 -5.01
N LEU A 69 23.76 2.42 -4.38
CA LEU A 69 23.71 2.19 -2.93
C LEU A 69 23.69 0.68 -2.62
N LYS A 70 24.68 -0.05 -3.11
CA LYS A 70 24.77 -1.54 -3.11
C LYS A 70 24.55 -2.19 -1.74
N THR A 71 24.85 -1.49 -0.65
CA THR A 71 24.73 -2.00 0.71
C THR A 71 23.43 -1.58 1.40
N ALA A 72 22.66 -0.68 0.79
CA ALA A 72 21.41 -0.18 1.35
C ALA A 72 20.29 -1.22 1.21
N ARG A 73 19.49 -1.35 2.27
CA ARG A 73 18.29 -2.17 2.25
C ARG A 73 17.17 -1.41 1.55
N MET A 74 16.60 -2.03 0.53
CA MET A 74 15.38 -1.52 -0.10
C MET A 74 14.15 -1.86 0.74
N VAL A 75 13.27 -0.90 0.90
CA VAL A 75 11.94 -1.05 1.53
C VAL A 75 10.90 -0.43 0.62
N ILE A 76 9.88 -1.18 0.28
CA ILE A 76 8.70 -0.62 -0.37
C ILE A 76 7.83 0.05 0.69
N ASP A 77 7.36 1.25 0.35
CA ASP A 77 6.50 1.99 1.24
C ASP A 77 5.20 1.23 1.51
N ARG A 78 4.92 1.05 2.80
CA ARG A 78 3.73 0.37 3.29
C ARG A 78 2.43 1.00 2.78
N PHE A 79 2.37 2.33 2.61
CA PHE A 79 1.15 3.00 2.16
C PHE A 79 0.78 2.58 0.74
N HIS A 80 1.76 2.52 -0.17
CA HIS A 80 1.53 2.03 -1.53
C HIS A 80 1.15 0.56 -1.56
N VAL A 81 1.80 -0.29 -0.75
CA VAL A 81 1.37 -1.69 -0.60
C VAL A 81 -0.08 -1.77 -0.14
N ALA A 82 -0.45 -0.95 0.86
CA ALA A 82 -1.81 -0.95 1.41
C ALA A 82 -2.84 -0.42 0.40
N GLU A 83 -2.49 0.56 -0.41
CA GLU A 83 -3.35 1.08 -1.47
C GLU A 83 -3.73 -0.03 -2.46
N HIS A 84 -2.76 -0.83 -2.93
CA HIS A 84 -3.01 -1.91 -3.89
C HIS A 84 -4.04 -2.94 -3.40
N TYR A 85 -3.86 -3.52 -2.20
CA TYR A 85 -4.82 -4.54 -1.74
C TYR A 85 -6.15 -3.94 -1.28
N ARG A 86 -6.18 -2.69 -0.84
CA ARG A 86 -7.42 -1.97 -0.53
C ARG A 86 -8.18 -1.64 -1.80
N GLN A 87 -7.48 -1.22 -2.85
CA GLN A 87 -8.10 -0.97 -4.15
C GLN A 87 -8.69 -2.26 -4.73
N ALA A 88 -7.97 -3.38 -4.65
CA ALA A 88 -8.47 -4.68 -5.09
C ALA A 88 -9.82 -5.06 -4.43
N ALA A 89 -9.92 -4.90 -3.11
CA ALA A 89 -11.17 -5.15 -2.39
C ALA A 89 -12.26 -4.11 -2.72
N ASP A 90 -11.88 -2.84 -2.93
CA ASP A 90 -12.83 -1.77 -3.28
C ASP A 90 -13.38 -1.93 -4.70
N ASP A 91 -12.61 -2.46 -5.63
CA ASP A 91 -13.07 -2.72 -6.99
C ASP A 91 -14.09 -3.86 -7.03
N LEU A 92 -13.89 -4.92 -6.25
CA LEU A 92 -14.91 -5.95 -6.05
C LEU A 92 -16.19 -5.35 -5.45
N ARG A 93 -16.06 -4.50 -4.41
CA ARG A 93 -17.22 -3.78 -3.84
C ARG A 93 -17.97 -2.97 -4.88
N LYS A 94 -17.28 -2.25 -5.77
CA LYS A 94 -17.89 -1.47 -6.85
C LYS A 94 -18.65 -2.36 -7.83
N GLN A 95 -18.05 -3.49 -8.23
CA GLN A 95 -18.68 -4.46 -9.12
C GLN A 95 -19.96 -5.02 -8.48
N GLU A 96 -19.91 -5.41 -7.21
CA GLU A 96 -21.04 -5.92 -6.47
C GLU A 96 -22.15 -4.88 -6.28
N LEU A 97 -21.82 -3.64 -5.98
CA LEU A 97 -22.83 -2.57 -5.91
C LEU A 97 -23.48 -2.31 -7.28
N LYS A 98 -22.73 -2.43 -8.38
CA LYS A 98 -23.31 -2.33 -9.73
C LYS A 98 -24.30 -3.47 -9.99
N ARG A 99 -23.95 -4.70 -9.61
CA ARG A 99 -24.83 -5.87 -9.69
C ARG A 99 -26.10 -5.66 -8.85
N LEU A 100 -25.93 -5.31 -7.57
CA LEU A 100 -27.03 -5.10 -6.65
C LEU A 100 -27.98 -3.96 -7.07
N LYS A 101 -27.47 -2.95 -7.78
CA LYS A 101 -28.30 -1.87 -8.32
C LYS A 101 -29.28 -2.36 -9.36
N SER A 102 -28.97 -3.42 -10.12
CA SER A 102 -29.87 -4.02 -11.10
C SER A 102 -30.81 -5.09 -10.52
N GLU A 103 -30.42 -5.70 -9.40
CA GLU A 103 -31.16 -6.82 -8.80
C GLU A 103 -32.12 -6.39 -7.69
N LEU A 104 -31.79 -5.31 -6.96
CA LEU A 104 -32.58 -4.87 -5.81
C LEU A 104 -33.61 -3.80 -6.22
N SER A 105 -34.70 -3.72 -5.46
CA SER A 105 -35.61 -2.59 -5.54
C SER A 105 -34.88 -1.29 -5.17
N GLU A 106 -35.33 -0.15 -5.71
CA GLU A 106 -34.72 1.16 -5.41
C GLU A 106 -34.68 1.46 -3.91
N LYS A 107 -35.75 1.07 -3.18
CA LYS A 107 -35.83 1.24 -1.73
C LYS A 107 -34.76 0.43 -1.00
N ALA A 108 -34.53 -0.84 -1.40
CA ALA A 108 -33.52 -1.70 -0.79
C ALA A 108 -32.10 -1.21 -1.15
N TYR A 109 -31.86 -0.82 -2.40
CA TYR A 109 -30.55 -0.31 -2.81
C TYR A 109 -30.17 1.01 -2.11
N LYS A 110 -31.14 1.90 -1.87
CA LYS A 110 -30.91 3.15 -1.10
C LYS A 110 -30.37 2.91 0.30
N GLN A 111 -30.69 1.78 0.94
CA GLN A 111 -30.15 1.40 2.26
C GLN A 111 -28.65 1.08 2.25
N LEU A 112 -28.07 0.82 1.08
CA LEU A 112 -26.63 0.58 0.91
C LEU A 112 -25.84 1.88 0.74
N LYS A 113 -26.52 3.04 0.72
CA LYS A 113 -25.87 4.35 0.60
C LYS A 113 -24.89 4.55 1.76
N GLY A 114 -23.67 4.98 1.45
CA GLY A 114 -22.61 5.19 2.45
C GLY A 114 -21.74 3.95 2.71
N SER A 115 -22.09 2.77 2.17
CA SER A 115 -21.28 1.55 2.32
C SER A 115 -19.83 1.73 1.83
N MET A 116 -19.57 2.59 0.84
CA MET A 116 -18.23 2.93 0.36
C MET A 116 -17.34 3.50 1.47
N TRP A 117 -17.85 4.50 2.19
CA TRP A 117 -17.09 5.15 3.26
C TRP A 117 -16.85 4.19 4.43
N ALA A 118 -17.90 3.45 4.82
CA ALA A 118 -17.81 2.45 5.87
C ALA A 118 -16.81 1.32 5.51
N PHE A 119 -16.77 0.88 4.26
CA PHE A 119 -15.86 -0.16 3.78
C PHE A 119 -14.38 0.26 3.88
N ARG A 120 -14.09 1.54 3.69
CA ARG A 120 -12.72 2.09 3.70
C ARG A 120 -12.22 2.44 5.10
N LYS A 121 -13.11 2.69 6.06
CA LYS A 121 -12.76 3.05 7.44
C LYS A 121 -12.10 1.89 8.19
N LYS A 122 -11.34 2.22 9.22
CA LYS A 122 -10.92 1.24 10.22
C LYS A 122 -12.14 0.73 11.00
N SER A 123 -12.08 -0.52 11.43
CA SER A 123 -13.22 -1.15 12.13
C SER A 123 -13.62 -0.40 13.40
N ASP A 124 -12.64 0.17 14.11
CA ASP A 124 -12.85 0.88 15.37
C ASP A 124 -13.47 2.28 15.15
N ASP A 125 -13.23 2.88 13.99
CA ASP A 125 -13.76 4.20 13.60
C ASP A 125 -15.19 4.13 13.02
N LEU A 126 -15.76 2.92 12.89
CA LEU A 126 -17.10 2.73 12.34
C LEU A 126 -18.17 3.12 13.35
N LYS A 127 -19.06 4.04 12.96
CA LYS A 127 -20.28 4.37 13.70
C LYS A 127 -21.30 3.22 13.65
N PRO A 128 -22.25 3.14 14.61
CA PRO A 128 -23.26 2.08 14.62
C PRO A 128 -24.06 1.96 13.32
N GLU A 129 -24.42 3.10 12.70
CA GLU A 129 -25.15 3.15 11.42
C GLU A 129 -24.30 2.58 10.26
N GLU A 130 -23.00 2.93 10.22
CA GLU A 130 -22.07 2.43 9.21
C GLU A 130 -21.86 0.91 9.35
N ARG A 131 -21.78 0.41 10.58
CA ARG A 131 -21.72 -1.05 10.85
C ARG A 131 -22.99 -1.75 10.38
N ARG A 132 -24.17 -1.12 10.55
CA ARG A 132 -25.45 -1.65 10.07
C ARG A 132 -25.48 -1.71 8.55
N THR A 133 -25.07 -0.61 7.89
CA THR A 133 -24.99 -0.54 6.41
C THR A 133 -24.03 -1.60 5.85
N LEU A 134 -22.85 -1.79 6.46
CA LEU A 134 -21.92 -2.83 6.03
C LEU A 134 -22.49 -4.24 6.23
N ARG A 135 -23.14 -4.51 7.36
CA ARG A 135 -23.78 -5.82 7.59
C ARG A 135 -24.86 -6.10 6.55
N LEU A 136 -25.66 -5.10 6.21
CA LEU A 136 -26.67 -5.24 5.17
C LEU A 136 -26.03 -5.47 3.79
N PHE A 137 -24.98 -4.71 3.44
CA PHE A 137 -24.23 -4.92 2.19
C PHE A 137 -23.64 -6.34 2.11
N PHE A 138 -23.03 -6.81 3.17
CA PHE A 138 -22.44 -8.13 3.24
C PHE A 138 -23.45 -9.28 3.20
N SER A 139 -24.69 -9.06 3.63
CA SER A 139 -25.77 -10.06 3.47
C SER A 139 -26.18 -10.24 2.00
N TYR A 140 -26.05 -9.19 1.18
CA TYR A 140 -26.27 -9.26 -0.27
C TYR A 140 -25.02 -9.68 -1.06
N SER A 141 -23.84 -9.48 -0.50
CA SER A 141 -22.57 -9.80 -1.15
C SER A 141 -21.60 -10.47 -0.18
N PRO A 142 -21.70 -11.79 0.04
CA PRO A 142 -20.78 -12.54 0.89
C PRO A 142 -19.32 -12.44 0.42
N GLN A 143 -19.09 -12.37 -0.89
CA GLN A 143 -17.75 -12.21 -1.46
C GLN A 143 -17.12 -10.84 -1.13
N SER A 144 -17.91 -9.76 -1.07
CA SER A 144 -17.42 -8.47 -0.60
C SER A 144 -17.06 -8.50 0.89
N LYS A 145 -17.81 -9.26 1.70
CA LYS A 145 -17.45 -9.51 3.11
C LYS A 145 -16.10 -10.21 3.21
N GLN A 146 -15.90 -11.27 2.43
CA GLN A 146 -14.69 -12.05 2.43
C GLN A 146 -13.48 -11.21 2.00
N ALA A 147 -13.62 -10.38 0.95
CA ALA A 147 -12.57 -9.46 0.52
C ALA A 147 -12.26 -8.40 1.59
N TYR A 148 -13.30 -7.86 2.25
CA TYR A 148 -13.15 -6.94 3.37
C TYR A 148 -12.37 -7.57 4.53
N ASP A 149 -12.71 -8.79 4.92
CA ASP A 149 -12.04 -9.50 6.00
C ASP A 149 -10.56 -9.78 5.64
N LEU A 150 -10.27 -10.19 4.41
CA LEU A 150 -8.91 -10.45 3.93
C LEU A 150 -8.06 -9.18 3.91
N GLN A 151 -8.58 -8.05 3.41
CA GLN A 151 -7.83 -6.80 3.44
C GLN A 151 -7.54 -6.33 4.87
N LYS A 152 -8.49 -6.50 5.80
CA LYS A 152 -8.27 -6.16 7.22
C LYS A 152 -7.22 -7.07 7.86
N GLN A 153 -7.24 -8.37 7.57
CA GLN A 153 -6.24 -9.29 8.06
C GLN A 153 -4.83 -8.90 7.61
N LEU A 154 -4.65 -8.54 6.34
CA LEU A 154 -3.35 -8.11 5.85
C LEU A 154 -2.91 -6.78 6.50
N THR A 155 -3.82 -5.80 6.61
CA THR A 155 -3.56 -4.56 7.33
C THR A 155 -3.07 -4.83 8.76
N ASN A 156 -3.76 -5.72 9.49
CA ASN A 156 -3.38 -6.08 10.85
C ASN A 156 -2.00 -6.76 10.93
N ILE A 157 -1.58 -7.53 9.91
CA ILE A 157 -0.23 -8.10 9.87
C ILE A 157 0.80 -6.98 9.79
N PHE A 158 0.61 -5.99 8.93
CA PHE A 158 1.51 -4.84 8.78
C PHE A 158 1.55 -3.93 10.02
N GLU A 159 0.48 -3.91 10.83
CA GLU A 159 0.41 -3.12 12.07
C GLU A 159 1.11 -3.77 13.25
N GLN A 160 1.27 -5.10 13.25
CA GLN A 160 1.94 -5.83 14.33
C GLN A 160 3.44 -5.52 14.40
N ASN A 161 3.94 -5.33 15.62
CA ASN A 161 5.38 -5.24 15.86
C ASN A 161 5.99 -6.65 15.94
N ILE A 162 6.31 -7.22 14.77
CA ILE A 162 6.83 -8.58 14.61
C ILE A 162 8.09 -8.59 13.74
N SER A 163 8.91 -9.62 13.88
CA SER A 163 10.09 -9.79 13.03
C SER A 163 9.73 -10.10 11.58
N LYS A 164 10.66 -9.81 10.66
CA LYS A 164 10.52 -10.14 9.23
C LYS A 164 10.21 -11.62 9.00
N VAL A 165 10.80 -12.53 9.78
CA VAL A 165 10.57 -13.98 9.66
C VAL A 165 9.12 -14.31 9.99
N ILE A 166 8.60 -13.82 11.11
CA ILE A 166 7.21 -14.03 11.52
C ILE A 166 6.25 -13.39 10.52
N ALA A 167 6.57 -12.19 10.04
CA ALA A 167 5.77 -11.50 9.02
C ALA A 167 5.67 -12.32 7.73
N LYS A 168 6.78 -12.85 7.21
CA LYS A 168 6.79 -13.74 6.04
C LYS A 168 5.89 -14.96 6.23
N VAL A 169 5.90 -15.60 7.39
CA VAL A 169 5.02 -16.73 7.70
C VAL A 169 3.55 -16.32 7.68
N LYS A 170 3.21 -15.20 8.34
CA LYS A 170 1.83 -14.69 8.39
C LYS A 170 1.31 -14.26 7.02
N ILE A 171 2.14 -13.57 6.21
CA ILE A 171 1.75 -13.15 4.85
C ILE A 171 1.56 -14.37 3.95
N ARG A 172 2.42 -15.40 4.01
CA ARG A 172 2.21 -16.65 3.27
C ARG A 172 0.93 -17.37 3.67
N ALA A 173 0.62 -17.40 4.96
CA ALA A 173 -0.65 -17.94 5.44
C ALA A 173 -1.86 -17.14 4.94
N TRP A 174 -1.72 -15.81 4.82
CA TRP A 174 -2.73 -14.94 4.24
C TRP A 174 -2.91 -15.22 2.74
N ILE A 175 -1.82 -15.35 1.96
CA ILE A 175 -1.87 -15.74 0.54
C ILE A 175 -2.68 -17.03 0.35
N LYS A 176 -2.39 -18.08 1.12
CA LYS A 176 -3.15 -19.34 1.06
C LYS A 176 -4.64 -19.15 1.34
N ARG A 177 -5.02 -18.21 2.22
CA ARG A 177 -6.44 -17.91 2.48
C ARG A 177 -7.08 -17.19 1.29
N VAL A 178 -6.36 -16.27 0.62
CA VAL A 178 -6.84 -15.64 -0.61
C VAL A 178 -7.07 -16.68 -1.68
N GLU A 179 -6.09 -17.54 -1.96
CA GLU A 179 -6.20 -18.63 -2.93
C GLU A 179 -7.39 -19.55 -2.62
N LYS A 180 -7.55 -19.97 -1.36
CA LYS A 180 -8.67 -20.82 -0.92
C LYS A 180 -10.04 -20.11 -1.02
N SER A 181 -10.07 -18.79 -0.98
CA SER A 181 -11.30 -17.99 -1.07
C SER A 181 -11.94 -18.03 -2.47
N GLY A 182 -11.16 -18.30 -3.51
CA GLY A 182 -11.58 -18.20 -4.91
C GLY A 182 -11.81 -16.78 -5.41
N LEU A 183 -11.45 -15.76 -4.62
CA LEU A 183 -11.56 -14.36 -5.01
C LEU A 183 -10.44 -13.97 -5.97
N THR A 184 -10.78 -13.58 -7.18
CA THR A 184 -9.83 -13.14 -8.22
C THR A 184 -9.42 -11.66 -8.09
N CYS A 185 -10.13 -10.88 -7.28
CA CYS A 185 -9.84 -9.46 -7.13
C CYS A 185 -8.43 -9.18 -6.59
N PHE A 186 -7.81 -10.12 -5.88
CA PHE A 186 -6.44 -9.97 -5.36
C PHE A 186 -5.34 -10.50 -6.27
N ASP A 187 -5.65 -11.10 -7.43
CA ASP A 187 -4.65 -11.79 -8.28
C ASP A 187 -3.51 -10.87 -8.70
N ASP A 188 -3.81 -9.64 -9.12
CA ASP A 188 -2.78 -8.68 -9.52
C ASP A 188 -1.96 -8.18 -8.31
N PHE A 189 -2.61 -8.03 -7.15
CA PHE A 189 -1.87 -7.73 -5.92
C PHE A 189 -0.96 -8.90 -5.51
N LEU A 190 -1.38 -10.15 -5.66
CA LEU A 190 -0.53 -11.31 -5.37
C LEU A 190 0.70 -11.37 -6.29
N LYS A 191 0.55 -11.04 -7.57
CA LYS A 191 1.69 -10.90 -8.50
C LYS A 191 2.65 -9.81 -8.02
N THR A 192 2.12 -8.64 -7.69
CA THR A 192 2.90 -7.50 -7.15
C THR A 192 3.61 -7.88 -5.86
N LEU A 193 2.91 -8.53 -4.92
CA LEU A 193 3.46 -8.97 -3.65
C LEU A 193 4.60 -10.00 -3.84
N ASN A 194 4.46 -10.90 -4.79
CA ASN A 194 5.49 -11.89 -5.11
C ASN A 194 6.72 -11.22 -5.77
N HIS A 195 6.50 -10.28 -6.69
CA HIS A 195 7.55 -9.55 -7.37
C HIS A 195 8.42 -8.73 -6.39
N TRP A 196 7.76 -8.00 -5.47
CA TRP A 196 8.41 -7.14 -4.47
C TRP A 196 8.55 -7.80 -3.08
N TRP A 197 8.59 -9.13 -3.02
CA TRP A 197 8.53 -9.89 -1.77
C TRP A 197 9.55 -9.47 -0.73
N GLU A 198 10.81 -9.37 -1.12
CA GLU A 198 11.90 -9.03 -0.20
C GLU A 198 11.79 -7.57 0.27
N GLU A 199 11.54 -6.66 -0.65
CA GLU A 199 11.46 -5.24 -0.41
C GLU A 199 10.23 -4.88 0.46
N ILE A 200 9.07 -5.49 0.19
CA ILE A 200 7.87 -5.34 1.01
C ILE A 200 8.11 -5.90 2.42
N THR A 201 8.69 -7.11 2.53
CA THR A 201 8.93 -7.72 3.83
C THR A 201 10.08 -7.05 4.61
N ASN A 202 10.96 -6.30 3.95
CA ASN A 202 11.98 -5.48 4.60
C ASN A 202 11.37 -4.38 5.50
N TYR A 203 10.13 -3.96 5.25
CA TYR A 203 9.40 -3.06 6.16
C TYR A 203 9.42 -3.53 7.62
N PHE A 204 9.34 -4.83 7.87
CA PHE A 204 9.34 -5.38 9.23
C PHE A 204 10.70 -5.35 9.95
N VAL A 205 11.75 -4.92 9.25
CA VAL A 205 13.09 -4.76 9.88
C VAL A 205 13.24 -3.37 10.49
N CYS A 206 12.80 -2.32 9.80
CA CYS A 206 13.03 -0.94 10.22
C CYS A 206 11.74 -0.09 10.32
N ARG A 207 10.62 -0.57 9.76
CA ARG A 207 9.29 0.07 9.76
C ARG A 207 9.28 1.50 9.20
N TYR A 208 10.21 1.84 8.32
CA TYR A 208 10.22 3.13 7.65
C TYR A 208 9.10 3.21 6.60
N ASN A 209 8.54 4.40 6.47
CA ASN A 209 7.53 4.75 5.48
C ASN A 209 7.71 6.21 5.06
N SER A 210 7.06 6.60 3.97
CA SER A 210 7.09 7.96 3.41
C SER A 210 6.03 8.89 4.02
N GLY A 211 5.30 8.49 5.05
CA GLY A 211 4.14 9.23 5.59
C GLY A 211 4.41 10.68 5.94
N PHE A 212 5.68 11.08 6.12
CA PHE A 212 6.05 12.49 6.27
C PHE A 212 5.91 13.25 4.95
N VAL A 213 6.30 12.64 3.82
CA VAL A 213 6.25 13.29 2.50
C VAL A 213 4.80 13.51 2.05
N GLU A 214 3.91 12.58 2.39
CA GLU A 214 2.47 12.72 2.11
C GLU A 214 1.83 13.89 2.87
N GLY A 215 2.35 14.25 4.03
CA GLY A 215 1.92 15.41 4.82
C GLY A 215 2.44 16.76 4.30
N LEU A 216 3.34 16.77 3.30
CA LEU A 216 3.85 17.99 2.65
C LEU A 216 3.04 18.38 1.41
N ASN A 217 2.06 17.56 0.97
CA ASN A 217 1.19 17.81 -0.19
C ASN A 217 -0.17 18.43 0.24
#